data_7d88240bd2bb1739782a4f65ca53a134
#
_entry.id   7d88240bd2bb1739782a4f65ca53a134
#
_cell.length_a   1.000
_cell.length_b   1.000
_cell.length_c   1.000
_cell.angle_alpha   90.00
_cell.angle_beta   90.00
_cell.angle_gamma   90.00
#
_symmetry.space_group_name_H-M   'P 1'
#
loop_
_entity.id
_entity.type
_entity.pdbx_description
1 polymer ?
#
loop_
_entity_poly.entity_id
_entity_poly.type
_entity_poly.pdbx_seq_one_letter_code
_entity_poly.pdbx_strand_id
1 'polypeptide(L)'
;MNIKTLSLLVIMLSFLAGAFITVLDPLQVNWAWFTPVLTLGVVALFIYTKAHHGEAKASHRLSGNLQILDTSLANILRNLETLNDYSANLPVYEARFEIDRLLREDLNNFANASESMKHIFGLQSYADVMSAFAAGERYINRVWSASTDGYVDEVHSYLDRATQQFSEQFPGLSELLCCAIKITVDFIHVAIS
;
A
#
# COMPACT_ATOMS: atom_id res chain seq x y z
N MET A 1 22.24 -9.17 12.09
CA MET A 1 22.48 -10.05 10.95
C MET A 1 21.11 -10.52 10.46
N ASN A 2 20.74 -10.20 9.21
CA ASN A 2 19.42 -10.54 8.66
C ASN A 2 19.28 -12.06 8.53
N ILE A 3 18.08 -12.61 8.76
CA ILE A 3 17.79 -14.04 8.67
C ILE A 3 18.16 -14.61 7.28
N LYS A 4 18.06 -13.80 6.23
CA LYS A 4 18.47 -14.13 4.86
C LYS A 4 19.98 -14.32 4.72
N THR A 5 20.78 -13.37 5.24
CA THR A 5 22.24 -13.49 5.20
C THR A 5 22.73 -14.67 6.03
N LEU A 6 22.07 -14.94 7.15
CA LEU A 6 22.39 -16.11 7.98
C LEU A 6 22.07 -17.41 7.23
N SER A 7 20.88 -17.55 6.64
CA SER A 7 20.50 -18.76 5.89
C SER A 7 21.39 -18.98 4.65
N LEU A 8 21.76 -17.91 3.95
CA LEU A 8 22.68 -18.00 2.80
C LEU A 8 24.08 -18.49 3.23
N LEU A 9 24.60 -17.98 4.35
CA LEU A 9 25.87 -18.46 4.91
C LEU A 9 25.81 -19.95 5.31
N VAL A 10 24.70 -20.39 5.91
CA VAL A 10 24.50 -21.81 6.28
C VAL A 10 24.42 -22.67 5.03
N ILE A 11 23.78 -22.24 3.95
CA ILE A 11 23.72 -22.95 2.68
C ILE A 11 25.14 -23.11 2.08
N MET A 12 25.92 -22.02 2.06
CA MET A 12 27.30 -22.06 1.55
C MET A 12 28.19 -22.99 2.37
N LEU A 13 28.10 -22.91 3.70
CA LEU A 13 28.89 -23.76 4.60
C LEU A 13 28.51 -25.22 4.49
N SER A 14 27.20 -25.56 4.38
CA SER A 14 26.77 -26.94 4.19
C SER A 14 27.21 -27.50 2.84
N PHE A 15 27.21 -26.68 1.78
CA PHE A 15 27.71 -27.10 0.48
C PHE A 15 29.22 -27.41 0.52
N LEU A 16 30.02 -26.52 1.14
CA LEU A 16 31.46 -26.70 1.28
C LEU A 16 31.80 -27.91 2.17
N ALA A 17 31.07 -28.10 3.28
CA ALA A 17 31.25 -29.25 4.16
C ALA A 17 30.87 -30.57 3.45
N GLY A 18 29.78 -30.58 2.69
CA GLY A 18 29.37 -31.73 1.88
C GLY A 18 30.42 -32.10 0.81
N ALA A 19 30.94 -31.11 0.10
CA ALA A 19 32.02 -31.30 -0.87
C ALA A 19 33.29 -31.82 -0.20
N PHE A 20 33.66 -31.31 0.96
CA PHE A 20 34.83 -31.76 1.72
C PHE A 20 34.70 -33.23 2.17
N ILE A 21 33.52 -33.63 2.69
CA ILE A 21 33.26 -35.02 3.11
C ILE A 21 33.39 -35.99 1.93
N THR A 22 32.93 -35.61 0.73
CA THR A 22 33.02 -36.47 -0.46
C THR A 22 34.45 -36.62 -1.02
N VAL A 23 35.32 -35.65 -0.75
CA VAL A 23 36.74 -35.70 -1.16
C VAL A 23 37.62 -36.53 -0.22
N LEU A 24 37.23 -36.65 1.05
CA LEU A 24 38.01 -37.41 2.07
C LEU A 24 38.12 -38.91 1.73
N ASP A 25 37.10 -39.48 1.12
CA ASP A 25 37.10 -40.89 0.75
C ASP A 25 36.57 -41.03 -0.70
N PRO A 26 37.46 -41.17 -1.72
CA PRO A 26 37.07 -41.17 -3.12
C PRO A 26 36.35 -42.44 -3.57
N LEU A 27 36.37 -43.51 -2.75
CA LEU A 27 35.76 -44.79 -3.07
C LEU A 27 34.38 -45.01 -2.45
N GLN A 28 34.11 -44.36 -1.30
CA GLN A 28 32.83 -44.54 -0.59
C GLN A 28 32.44 -43.23 0.14
N VAL A 29 31.20 -42.78 -0.10
CA VAL A 29 30.64 -41.63 0.66
C VAL A 29 30.24 -42.09 2.04
N ASN A 30 30.77 -41.46 3.09
CA ASN A 30 30.36 -41.73 4.45
C ASN A 30 28.98 -41.10 4.74
N TRP A 31 27.94 -41.87 4.52
CA TRP A 31 26.54 -41.45 4.66
C TRP A 31 26.19 -40.93 6.06
N ALA A 32 26.87 -41.42 7.09
CA ALA A 32 26.62 -41.00 8.46
C ALA A 32 26.95 -39.50 8.72
N TRP A 33 27.97 -38.97 8.03
CA TRP A 33 28.35 -37.56 8.10
C TRP A 33 27.73 -36.72 7.00
N PHE A 34 27.51 -37.29 5.83
CA PHE A 34 26.94 -36.57 4.68
C PHE A 34 25.46 -36.23 4.87
N THR A 35 24.65 -37.15 5.42
CA THR A 35 23.20 -36.98 5.61
C THR A 35 22.84 -35.77 6.49
N PRO A 36 23.46 -35.56 7.68
CA PRO A 36 23.12 -34.39 8.51
C PRO A 36 23.53 -33.07 7.85
N VAL A 37 24.63 -33.03 7.10
CA VAL A 37 25.03 -31.80 6.38
C VAL A 37 24.08 -31.48 5.24
N LEU A 38 23.63 -32.50 4.50
CA LEU A 38 22.64 -32.35 3.45
C LEU A 38 21.30 -31.84 3.99
N THR A 39 20.81 -32.44 5.11
CA THR A 39 19.55 -32.01 5.73
C THR A 39 19.62 -30.58 6.24
N LEU A 40 20.75 -30.16 6.82
CA LEU A 40 20.96 -28.79 7.27
C LEU A 40 20.88 -27.80 6.08
N GLY A 41 21.51 -28.14 4.94
CA GLY A 41 21.44 -27.34 3.70
C GLY A 41 20.02 -27.21 3.16
N VAL A 42 19.25 -28.29 3.14
CA VAL A 42 17.85 -28.29 2.67
C VAL A 42 16.94 -27.46 3.60
N VAL A 43 17.11 -27.58 4.91
CA VAL A 43 16.35 -26.77 5.88
C VAL A 43 16.68 -25.28 5.73
N ALA A 44 17.97 -24.94 5.58
CA ALA A 44 18.41 -23.56 5.37
C ALA A 44 17.86 -22.98 4.05
N LEU A 45 17.80 -23.79 2.97
CA LEU A 45 17.19 -23.41 1.70
C LEU A 45 15.68 -23.15 1.86
N PHE A 46 14.98 -23.98 2.61
CA PHE A 46 13.55 -23.79 2.87
C PHE A 46 13.29 -22.49 3.66
N ILE A 47 14.11 -22.18 4.68
CA ILE A 47 14.00 -20.93 5.44
C ILE A 47 14.28 -19.73 4.53
N TYR A 48 15.31 -19.80 3.68
CA TYR A 48 15.65 -18.75 2.74
C TYR A 48 14.52 -18.45 1.76
N THR A 49 13.97 -19.49 1.11
CA THR A 49 12.87 -19.32 0.15
C THR A 49 11.62 -18.76 0.79
N LYS A 50 11.27 -19.22 2.01
CA LYS A 50 10.11 -18.70 2.75
C LYS A 50 10.28 -17.21 3.14
N ALA A 51 11.48 -16.80 3.57
CA ALA A 51 11.79 -15.43 3.88
C ALA A 51 11.75 -14.53 2.63
N HIS A 52 12.25 -15.02 1.50
CA HIS A 52 12.22 -14.29 0.22
C HIS A 52 10.79 -14.11 -0.32
N HIS A 53 9.96 -15.16 -0.28
CA HIS A 53 8.57 -15.07 -0.71
C HIS A 53 7.71 -14.15 0.18
N GLY A 54 8.01 -14.06 1.46
CA GLY A 54 7.33 -13.14 2.39
C GLY A 54 7.53 -11.67 2.02
N GLU A 55 8.75 -11.27 1.66
CA GLU A 55 9.06 -9.89 1.26
C GLU A 55 8.49 -9.52 -0.11
N ALA A 56 8.55 -10.44 -1.09
CA ALA A 56 7.94 -10.22 -2.41
C ALA A 56 6.42 -10.00 -2.31
N LYS A 57 5.72 -10.77 -1.46
CA LYS A 57 4.29 -10.57 -1.19
C LYS A 57 4.01 -9.25 -0.48
N ALA A 58 4.82 -8.84 0.48
CA ALA A 58 4.66 -7.57 1.18
C ALA A 58 4.86 -6.39 0.22
N SER A 59 5.88 -6.44 -0.63
CA SER A 59 6.16 -5.42 -1.65
C SER A 59 5.05 -5.32 -2.69
N HIS A 60 4.50 -6.45 -3.15
CA HIS A 60 3.39 -6.47 -4.11
C HIS A 60 2.09 -5.88 -3.50
N ARG A 61 1.80 -6.20 -2.24
CA ARG A 61 0.65 -5.60 -1.52
C ARG A 61 0.84 -4.09 -1.33
N LEU A 62 2.05 -3.66 -1.03
CA LEU A 62 2.38 -2.27 -0.83
C LEU A 62 2.17 -1.45 -2.11
N SER A 63 2.65 -1.93 -3.27
CA SER A 63 2.44 -1.27 -4.55
C SER A 63 0.96 -1.25 -4.96
N GLY A 64 0.21 -2.33 -4.70
CA GLY A 64 -1.23 -2.39 -4.92
C GLY A 64 -2.00 -1.36 -4.09
N ASN A 65 -1.65 -1.22 -2.81
CA ASN A 65 -2.28 -0.23 -1.94
C ASN A 65 -1.95 1.22 -2.34
N LEU A 66 -0.72 1.48 -2.80
CA LEU A 66 -0.36 2.81 -3.32
C LEU A 66 -1.16 3.18 -4.57
N GLN A 67 -1.37 2.22 -5.47
CA GLN A 67 -2.19 2.44 -6.65
C GLN A 67 -3.65 2.70 -6.28
N ILE A 68 -4.20 1.99 -5.29
CA ILE A 68 -5.54 2.24 -4.76
C ILE A 68 -5.63 3.66 -4.18
N LEU A 69 -4.64 4.09 -3.38
CA LEU A 69 -4.61 5.44 -2.82
C LEU A 69 -4.63 6.53 -3.91
N ASP A 70 -3.79 6.39 -4.92
CA ASP A 70 -3.70 7.35 -6.03
C ASP A 70 -5.01 7.40 -6.82
N THR A 71 -5.54 6.24 -7.21
CA THR A 71 -6.79 6.13 -7.97
C THR A 71 -7.98 6.67 -7.19
N SER A 72 -8.11 6.29 -5.91
CA SER A 72 -9.22 6.74 -5.07
C SER A 72 -9.17 8.24 -4.83
N LEU A 73 -7.99 8.81 -4.59
CA LEU A 73 -7.83 10.25 -4.41
C LEU A 73 -8.19 11.03 -5.69
N ALA A 74 -7.70 10.57 -6.85
CA ALA A 74 -8.03 11.19 -8.13
C ALA A 74 -9.54 11.13 -8.44
N ASN A 75 -10.19 10.02 -8.11
CA ASN A 75 -11.65 9.87 -8.26
C ASN A 75 -12.41 10.82 -7.31
N ILE A 76 -12.00 10.90 -6.03
CA ILE A 76 -12.62 11.80 -5.05
C ILE A 76 -12.55 13.25 -5.54
N LEU A 77 -11.36 13.71 -5.96
CA LEU A 77 -11.18 15.07 -6.48
C LEU A 77 -12.06 15.35 -7.68
N ARG A 78 -12.02 14.50 -8.70
CA ARG A 78 -12.82 14.65 -9.90
C ARG A 78 -14.33 14.64 -9.62
N ASN A 79 -14.79 13.75 -8.74
CA ASN A 79 -16.20 13.63 -8.40
C ASN A 79 -16.68 14.82 -7.55
N LEU A 80 -15.84 15.36 -6.64
CA LEU A 80 -16.14 16.57 -5.89
C LEU A 80 -16.24 17.79 -6.81
N GLU A 81 -15.30 17.98 -7.73
CA GLU A 81 -15.34 19.06 -8.72
C GLU A 81 -16.63 18.96 -9.56
N THR A 82 -16.94 17.77 -10.06
CA THR A 82 -18.17 17.54 -10.85
C THR A 82 -19.43 17.87 -10.05
N LEU A 83 -19.50 17.43 -8.78
CA LEU A 83 -20.63 17.72 -7.89
C LEU A 83 -20.73 19.22 -7.59
N ASN A 84 -19.62 19.90 -7.39
CA ASN A 84 -19.57 21.32 -7.10
C ASN A 84 -20.03 22.16 -8.31
N ASP A 85 -19.55 21.83 -9.51
CA ASP A 85 -19.96 22.50 -10.76
C ASP A 85 -21.44 22.33 -11.06
N TYR A 86 -22.00 21.17 -10.71
CA TYR A 86 -23.42 20.86 -10.94
C TYR A 86 -24.31 21.25 -9.76
N SER A 87 -23.75 21.68 -8.66
CA SER A 87 -24.45 21.90 -7.39
C SER A 87 -25.66 22.85 -7.51
N ALA A 88 -25.58 23.90 -8.34
CA ALA A 88 -26.65 24.86 -8.56
C ALA A 88 -27.93 24.22 -9.17
N ASN A 89 -27.80 23.11 -9.89
CA ASN A 89 -28.90 22.41 -10.53
C ASN A 89 -29.32 21.12 -9.79
N LEU A 90 -28.57 20.74 -8.75
CA LEU A 90 -28.81 19.52 -7.97
C LEU A 90 -29.92 19.78 -6.93
N PRO A 91 -31.02 19.02 -6.96
CA PRO A 91 -32.02 19.11 -5.90
C PRO A 91 -31.40 18.81 -4.55
N VAL A 92 -31.63 19.65 -3.54
CA VAL A 92 -30.96 19.54 -2.24
C VAL A 92 -31.07 18.15 -1.60
N TYR A 93 -32.23 17.52 -1.70
CA TYR A 93 -32.46 16.18 -1.15
C TYR A 93 -31.80 15.05 -1.93
N GLU A 94 -31.34 15.29 -3.16
CA GLU A 94 -30.64 14.32 -4.01
C GLU A 94 -29.12 14.31 -3.74
N ALA A 95 -28.56 15.41 -3.20
CA ALA A 95 -27.14 15.56 -2.98
C ALA A 95 -26.54 14.42 -2.13
N ARG A 96 -27.26 13.95 -1.09
CA ARG A 96 -26.82 12.83 -0.26
C ARG A 96 -26.67 11.52 -1.02
N PHE A 97 -27.58 11.26 -1.97
CA PHE A 97 -27.53 10.03 -2.80
C PHE A 97 -26.40 10.09 -3.81
N GLU A 98 -26.12 11.27 -4.36
CA GLU A 98 -24.99 11.48 -5.26
C GLU A 98 -23.65 11.33 -4.52
N ILE A 99 -23.53 11.85 -3.29
CA ILE A 99 -22.35 11.63 -2.43
C ILE A 99 -22.16 10.14 -2.16
N ASP A 100 -23.20 9.43 -1.75
CA ASP A 100 -23.12 7.99 -1.49
C ASP A 100 -22.72 7.20 -2.74
N ARG A 101 -23.21 7.60 -3.90
CA ARG A 101 -22.96 6.94 -5.19
C ARG A 101 -21.53 7.19 -5.70
N LEU A 102 -21.03 8.43 -5.57
CA LEU A 102 -19.80 8.87 -6.24
C LEU A 102 -18.57 8.83 -5.34
N LEU A 103 -18.73 8.99 -4.02
CA LEU A 103 -17.61 9.22 -3.12
C LEU A 103 -17.41 8.10 -2.10
N ARG A 104 -18.46 7.40 -1.66
CA ARG A 104 -18.38 6.44 -0.55
C ARG A 104 -17.34 5.34 -0.77
N GLU A 105 -17.30 4.75 -1.97
CA GLU A 105 -16.40 3.66 -2.27
C GLU A 105 -14.94 4.13 -2.26
N ASP A 106 -14.64 5.25 -2.92
CA ASP A 106 -13.29 5.79 -3.01
C ASP A 106 -12.78 6.31 -1.66
N LEU A 107 -13.65 6.93 -0.83
CA LEU A 107 -13.31 7.32 0.54
C LEU A 107 -12.92 6.10 1.40
N ASN A 108 -13.69 5.01 1.32
CA ASN A 108 -13.39 3.78 2.03
C ASN A 108 -12.11 3.12 1.52
N ASN A 109 -11.90 3.08 0.20
CA ASN A 109 -10.71 2.50 -0.41
C ASN A 109 -9.45 3.27 0.00
N PHE A 110 -9.50 4.60 -0.03
CA PHE A 110 -8.41 5.44 0.44
C PHE A 110 -8.10 5.20 1.92
N ALA A 111 -9.12 5.22 2.79
CA ALA A 111 -8.94 5.00 4.22
C ALA A 111 -8.34 3.62 4.52
N ASN A 112 -8.81 2.56 3.87
CA ASN A 112 -8.32 1.19 4.06
C ASN A 112 -6.88 0.99 3.54
N ALA A 113 -6.52 1.62 2.42
CA ALA A 113 -5.18 1.52 1.84
C ALA A 113 -4.16 2.43 2.54
N SER A 114 -4.61 3.44 3.29
CA SER A 114 -3.79 4.50 3.89
C SER A 114 -2.71 4.00 4.84
N GLU A 115 -2.94 2.87 5.52
CA GLU A 115 -1.97 2.29 6.45
C GLU A 115 -0.62 1.97 5.78
N SER A 116 -0.63 1.68 4.49
CA SER A 116 0.57 1.42 3.70
C SER A 116 1.50 2.64 3.59
N MET A 117 0.96 3.86 3.70
CA MET A 117 1.75 5.09 3.69
C MET A 117 2.73 5.19 4.86
N LYS A 118 2.41 4.60 6.03
CA LYS A 118 3.32 4.59 7.20
C LYS A 118 4.66 3.94 6.89
N HIS A 119 4.64 2.91 6.05
CA HIS A 119 5.83 2.13 5.71
C HIS A 119 6.72 2.83 4.68
N ILE A 120 6.17 3.74 3.88
CA ILE A 120 6.87 4.40 2.78
C ILE A 120 7.28 5.82 3.17
N PHE A 121 6.34 6.60 3.69
CA PHE A 121 6.53 8.03 3.96
C PHE A 121 6.76 8.33 5.44
N GLY A 122 6.66 7.31 6.31
CA GLY A 122 6.79 7.44 7.75
C GLY A 122 5.51 7.90 8.45
N LEU A 123 5.54 7.88 9.78
CA LEU A 123 4.36 8.13 10.61
C LEU A 123 3.89 9.59 10.56
N GLN A 124 4.81 10.55 10.46
CA GLN A 124 4.48 11.98 10.42
C GLN A 124 3.69 12.33 9.16
N SER A 125 4.23 11.98 7.98
CA SER A 125 3.56 12.23 6.70
C SER A 125 2.20 11.53 6.61
N TYR A 126 2.11 10.30 7.15
CA TYR A 126 0.84 9.60 7.27
C TYR A 126 -0.17 10.39 8.13
N ALA A 127 0.26 10.90 9.29
CA ALA A 127 -0.62 11.66 10.19
C ALA A 127 -1.10 12.96 9.55
N ASP A 128 -0.23 13.67 8.84
CA ASP A 128 -0.56 14.92 8.15
C ASP A 128 -1.60 14.67 7.04
N VAL A 129 -1.37 13.66 6.19
CA VAL A 129 -2.30 13.26 5.13
C VAL A 129 -3.64 12.83 5.70
N MET A 130 -3.65 11.98 6.72
CA MET A 130 -4.90 11.50 7.31
C MET A 130 -5.68 12.58 8.07
N SER A 131 -4.99 13.56 8.63
CA SER A 131 -5.63 14.73 9.25
C SER A 131 -6.32 15.60 8.20
N ALA A 132 -5.69 15.84 7.06
CA ALA A 132 -6.26 16.56 5.93
C ALA A 132 -7.45 15.80 5.32
N PHE A 133 -7.32 14.49 5.15
CA PHE A 133 -8.38 13.61 4.65
C PHE A 133 -9.61 13.63 5.57
N ALA A 134 -9.42 13.45 6.88
CA ALA A 134 -10.50 13.49 7.85
C ALA A 134 -11.20 14.86 7.94
N ALA A 135 -10.49 15.96 7.65
CA ALA A 135 -11.10 17.29 7.54
C ALA A 135 -12.02 17.38 6.32
N GLY A 136 -11.57 16.90 5.16
CA GLY A 136 -12.37 16.84 3.94
C GLY A 136 -13.60 15.93 4.08
N GLU A 137 -13.41 14.73 4.62
CA GLU A 137 -14.49 13.78 4.89
C GLU A 137 -15.56 14.39 5.82
N ARG A 138 -15.16 15.19 6.82
CA ARG A 138 -16.08 15.91 7.68
C ARG A 138 -16.97 16.89 6.92
N TYR A 139 -16.43 17.60 5.92
CA TYR A 139 -17.24 18.49 5.09
C TYR A 139 -18.22 17.70 4.22
N ILE A 140 -17.80 16.57 3.63
CA ILE A 140 -18.68 15.67 2.86
C ILE A 140 -19.83 15.16 3.74
N ASN A 141 -19.55 14.73 4.97
CA ASN A 141 -20.58 14.28 5.92
C ASN A 141 -21.54 15.41 6.31
N ARG A 142 -21.09 16.67 6.36
CA ARG A 142 -21.95 17.84 6.58
C ARG A 142 -22.84 18.13 5.39
N VAL A 143 -22.33 17.98 4.14
CA VAL A 143 -23.17 18.06 2.93
C VAL A 143 -24.29 17.02 3.00
N TRP A 144 -23.95 15.78 3.37
CA TRP A 144 -24.92 14.70 3.51
C TRP A 144 -26.03 15.05 4.54
N SER A 145 -25.64 15.55 5.71
CA SER A 145 -26.59 15.95 6.76
C SER A 145 -27.46 17.14 6.33
N ALA A 146 -26.85 18.19 5.80
CA ALA A 146 -27.56 19.38 5.31
C ALA A 146 -28.54 19.03 4.16
N SER A 147 -28.16 18.09 3.29
CA SER A 147 -29.03 17.53 2.24
C SER A 147 -30.26 16.82 2.83
N THR A 148 -30.07 16.09 3.93
CA THR A 148 -31.17 15.39 4.61
C THR A 148 -32.14 16.38 5.25
N ASP A 149 -31.62 17.47 5.81
CA ASP A 149 -32.42 18.51 6.50
C ASP A 149 -32.98 19.56 5.53
N GLY A 150 -32.55 19.56 4.26
CA GLY A 150 -33.05 20.45 3.21
C GLY A 150 -32.44 21.86 3.22
N TYR A 151 -31.25 22.04 3.85
CA TYR A 151 -30.54 23.31 3.91
C TYR A 151 -29.70 23.57 2.66
N VAL A 152 -30.27 24.27 1.67
CA VAL A 152 -29.64 24.50 0.35
C VAL A 152 -28.30 25.24 0.49
N ASP A 153 -28.27 26.35 1.20
CA ASP A 153 -27.07 27.18 1.35
C ASP A 153 -25.93 26.42 2.06
N GLU A 154 -26.25 25.56 3.01
CA GLU A 154 -25.27 24.76 3.72
C GLU A 154 -24.71 23.64 2.82
N VAL A 155 -25.54 23.00 2.00
CA VAL A 155 -25.10 22.00 1.03
C VAL A 155 -24.06 22.59 0.10
N HIS A 156 -24.34 23.75 -0.50
CA HIS A 156 -23.38 24.43 -1.37
C HIS A 156 -22.10 24.85 -0.65
N SER A 157 -22.24 25.47 0.52
CA SER A 157 -21.09 25.94 1.30
C SER A 157 -20.17 24.81 1.75
N TYR A 158 -20.74 23.68 2.20
CA TYR A 158 -19.90 22.54 2.64
C TYR A 158 -19.32 21.76 1.45
N LEU A 159 -20.03 21.70 0.32
CA LEU A 159 -19.50 21.07 -0.91
C LEU A 159 -18.28 21.85 -1.43
N ASP A 160 -18.39 23.18 -1.48
CA ASP A 160 -17.28 24.05 -1.87
C ASP A 160 -16.07 23.89 -0.93
N ARG A 161 -16.31 23.86 0.40
CA ARG A 161 -15.24 23.61 1.38
C ARG A 161 -14.61 22.23 1.25
N ALA A 162 -15.41 21.19 0.97
CA ALA A 162 -14.88 19.85 0.74
C ALA A 162 -13.97 19.84 -0.49
N THR A 163 -14.43 20.41 -1.59
CA THR A 163 -13.67 20.52 -2.85
C THR A 163 -12.36 21.28 -2.63
N GLN A 164 -12.42 22.43 -1.97
CA GLN A 164 -11.24 23.24 -1.64
C GLN A 164 -10.27 22.47 -0.74
N GLN A 165 -10.74 21.82 0.30
CA GLN A 165 -9.92 21.03 1.22
C GLN A 165 -9.14 19.93 0.50
N PHE A 166 -9.80 19.17 -0.39
CA PHE A 166 -9.13 18.13 -1.15
C PHE A 166 -8.21 18.68 -2.22
N SER A 167 -8.57 19.76 -2.93
CA SER A 167 -7.73 20.36 -3.97
C SER A 167 -6.48 21.04 -3.42
N GLU A 168 -6.55 21.70 -2.26
CA GLU A 168 -5.42 22.44 -1.68
C GLU A 168 -4.44 21.53 -0.91
N GLN A 169 -4.94 20.47 -0.25
CA GLN A 169 -4.11 19.65 0.63
C GLN A 169 -3.42 18.46 -0.08
N PHE A 170 -3.89 18.07 -1.26
CA PHE A 170 -3.41 16.85 -1.92
C PHE A 170 -2.67 17.03 -3.27
N PRO A 171 -2.34 18.24 -3.78
CA PRO A 171 -1.69 18.36 -5.09
C PRO A 171 -0.31 17.69 -5.14
N GLY A 172 0.43 17.68 -4.03
CA GLY A 172 1.74 17.02 -3.96
C GLY A 172 1.67 15.51 -3.62
N LEU A 173 0.54 15.01 -3.13
CA LEU A 173 0.44 13.62 -2.72
C LEU A 173 0.37 12.68 -3.95
N SER A 174 -0.34 13.06 -5.00
CA SER A 174 -0.41 12.28 -6.24
C SER A 174 0.97 12.15 -6.92
N GLU A 175 1.80 13.19 -6.89
CA GLU A 175 3.18 13.14 -7.40
C GLU A 175 4.07 12.24 -6.54
N LEU A 176 3.94 12.34 -5.21
CA LEU A 176 4.68 11.50 -4.26
C LEU A 176 4.27 10.02 -4.39
N LEU A 177 2.98 9.74 -4.51
CA LEU A 177 2.44 8.40 -4.73
C LEU A 177 2.94 7.83 -6.06
N CYS A 178 2.87 8.58 -7.14
CA CYS A 178 3.37 8.18 -8.45
C CYS A 178 4.88 7.86 -8.43
N CYS A 179 5.68 8.69 -7.76
CA CYS A 179 7.12 8.46 -7.59
C CYS A 179 7.39 7.19 -6.76
N ALA A 180 6.66 7.01 -5.66
CA ALA A 180 6.79 5.82 -4.80
C ALA A 180 6.36 4.53 -5.52
N ILE A 181 5.30 4.57 -6.32
CA ILE A 181 4.87 3.44 -7.15
C ILE A 181 5.98 3.04 -8.14
N LYS A 182 6.57 4.00 -8.85
CA LYS A 182 7.67 3.74 -9.78
C LYS A 182 8.86 3.08 -9.10
N ILE A 183 9.32 3.65 -7.98
CA ILE A 183 10.46 3.08 -7.21
C ILE A 183 10.14 1.66 -6.74
N THR A 184 8.92 1.42 -6.28
CA THR A 184 8.52 0.09 -5.79
C THR A 184 8.44 -0.93 -6.92
N VAL A 185 7.93 -0.55 -8.08
CA VAL A 185 7.86 -1.40 -9.28
C VAL A 185 9.25 -1.72 -9.81
N ASP A 186 10.15 -0.73 -9.90
CA ASP A 186 11.53 -0.92 -10.34
C ASP A 186 12.30 -1.86 -9.39
N PHE A 187 12.09 -1.71 -8.07
CA PHE A 187 12.68 -2.60 -7.07
C PHE A 187 12.19 -4.05 -7.21
N ILE A 188 10.90 -4.25 -7.47
CA ILE A 188 10.32 -5.58 -7.72
C ILE A 188 10.90 -6.20 -8.99
N HIS A 189 11.07 -5.42 -10.05
CA HIS A 189 11.61 -5.90 -11.33
C HIS A 189 13.07 -6.36 -11.18
N VAL A 190 13.89 -5.62 -10.43
CA VAL A 190 15.28 -5.99 -10.12
C VAL A 190 15.37 -7.20 -9.18
N ALA A 191 14.40 -7.40 -8.27
CA ALA A 191 14.39 -8.53 -7.35
C ALA A 191 13.94 -9.86 -7.97
N ILE A 192 13.30 -9.82 -9.13
CA ILE A 192 12.78 -10.99 -9.87
C ILE A 192 13.73 -11.39 -11.04
N SER A 193 14.61 -10.47 -11.46
CA SER A 193 15.62 -10.66 -12.48
C SER A 193 16.89 -11.29 -11.91
#